data_bae919d7acb232721da3f63a048c148a
#
_entry.id   bae919d7acb232721da3f63a048c148a
#
_cell.length_a   1.000
_cell.length_b   1.000
_cell.length_c   1.000
_cell.angle_alpha   90.00
_cell.angle_beta   90.00
_cell.angle_gamma   90.00
#
_symmetry.space_group_name_H-M   'P 1'
#
loop_
_entity.id
_entity.type
_entity.pdbx_description
1 polymer ?
#
loop_
_entity_poly.entity_id
_entity_poly.type
_entity_poly.pdbx_seq_one_letter_code
_entity_poly.pdbx_strand_id
1 'polypeptide(L)'
;MIRIVVVDDHPVVREGLVAALTDEKEFKVVGAVGSAEDALPLVAAQRPDVILLDLELPAQSGLEAIPKLRGARPQSKILILTAYDTDERVIGALRAGAQGYLLKGASLEEIARAIRAVHAGGSYLEPRIASKVVGALSPRARAAALSDREREVLRLVAGGQANKRIARTLGITERTVKFHVTSILNKLGAENRAQAVALATQRGLL
;
A
#
# COMPACT_ATOMS: atom_id res chain seq x y z
N MET A 1 -26.89 -4.99 8.29
CA MET A 1 -26.06 -4.09 9.12
C MET A 1 -24.62 -4.46 8.85
N ILE A 2 -23.82 -3.54 8.31
CA ILE A 2 -22.41 -3.77 7.93
C ILE A 2 -21.55 -3.73 9.19
N ARG A 3 -20.82 -4.79 9.46
CA ARG A 3 -19.90 -4.92 10.60
C ARG A 3 -18.56 -4.31 10.27
N ILE A 4 -18.10 -3.37 11.09
CA ILE A 4 -16.88 -2.59 10.82
C ILE A 4 -15.89 -2.76 11.97
N VAL A 5 -14.62 -2.95 11.63
CA VAL A 5 -13.49 -2.77 12.55
C VAL A 5 -12.71 -1.53 12.12
N VAL A 6 -12.34 -0.70 13.10
CA VAL A 6 -11.51 0.51 12.89
C VAL A 6 -10.11 0.23 13.43
N VAL A 7 -9.09 0.49 12.62
CA VAL A 7 -7.67 0.33 12.99
C VAL A 7 -6.95 1.64 12.71
N ASP A 8 -6.67 2.40 13.76
CA ASP A 8 -6.03 3.72 13.69
C ASP A 8 -5.28 3.98 15.00
N ASP A 9 -4.02 4.37 14.95
CA ASP A 9 -3.20 4.60 16.14
C ASP A 9 -3.53 5.91 16.86
N HIS A 10 -4.19 6.87 16.16
CA HIS A 10 -4.59 8.15 16.73
C HIS A 10 -5.90 8.02 17.52
N PRO A 11 -5.89 8.10 18.86
CA PRO A 11 -7.10 7.85 19.68
C PRO A 11 -8.28 8.76 19.31
N VAL A 12 -8.02 10.05 19.09
CA VAL A 12 -9.07 11.03 18.78
C VAL A 12 -9.76 10.72 17.43
N VAL A 13 -8.98 10.33 16.42
CA VAL A 13 -9.51 9.95 15.10
C VAL A 13 -10.31 8.66 15.24
N ARG A 14 -9.77 7.67 15.93
CA ARG A 14 -10.40 6.37 16.15
C ARG A 14 -11.73 6.51 16.88
N GLU A 15 -11.77 7.25 18.00
CA GLU A 15 -12.98 7.50 18.76
C GLU A 15 -14.01 8.30 17.97
N GLY A 16 -13.58 9.33 17.24
CA GLY A 16 -14.44 10.10 16.36
C GLY A 16 -15.09 9.26 15.26
N LEU A 17 -14.33 8.38 14.62
CA LEU A 17 -14.85 7.44 13.62
C LEU A 17 -15.85 6.44 14.23
N VAL A 18 -15.53 5.90 15.40
CA VAL A 18 -16.44 4.98 16.11
C VAL A 18 -17.76 5.66 16.42
N ALA A 19 -17.74 6.87 16.99
CA ALA A 19 -18.94 7.63 17.31
C ALA A 19 -19.77 7.91 16.04
N ALA A 20 -19.13 8.51 15.03
CA ALA A 20 -19.81 8.89 13.80
C ALA A 20 -20.40 7.70 13.03
N LEU A 21 -19.69 6.57 12.96
CA LEU A 21 -20.21 5.38 12.29
C LEU A 21 -21.30 4.65 13.09
N THR A 22 -21.30 4.79 14.42
CA THR A 22 -22.34 4.18 15.28
C THR A 22 -23.67 4.90 15.15
N ASP A 23 -23.66 6.20 14.83
CA ASP A 23 -24.88 6.98 14.60
C ASP A 23 -25.62 6.56 13.31
N GLU A 24 -24.93 5.90 12.39
CA GLU A 24 -25.51 5.39 11.14
C GLU A 24 -26.18 4.03 11.37
N LYS A 25 -27.50 3.95 11.25
CA LYS A 25 -28.30 2.74 11.54
C LYS A 25 -27.91 1.48 10.77
N GLU A 26 -27.25 1.63 9.64
CA GLU A 26 -26.82 0.52 8.78
C GLU A 26 -25.46 -0.06 9.19
N PHE A 27 -24.67 0.64 10.02
CA PHE A 27 -23.34 0.23 10.45
C PHE A 27 -23.33 -0.31 11.87
N LYS A 28 -22.40 -1.21 12.14
CA LYS A 28 -22.09 -1.71 13.47
C LYS A 28 -20.59 -1.77 13.66
N VAL A 29 -20.02 -0.85 14.41
CA VAL A 29 -18.62 -0.95 14.82
C VAL A 29 -18.51 -2.09 15.83
N VAL A 30 -17.77 -3.14 15.46
CA VAL A 30 -17.60 -4.38 16.25
C VAL A 30 -16.25 -4.42 16.96
N GLY A 31 -15.43 -3.41 16.75
CA GLY A 31 -14.17 -3.20 17.46
C GLY A 31 -13.36 -2.07 16.88
N ALA A 32 -12.47 -1.52 17.71
CA ALA A 32 -11.56 -0.44 17.33
C ALA A 32 -10.24 -0.63 18.09
N VAL A 33 -9.12 -0.59 17.38
CA VAL A 33 -7.78 -0.84 17.91
C VAL A 33 -6.74 0.10 17.32
N GLY A 34 -5.59 0.25 17.99
CA GLY A 34 -4.53 1.17 17.61
C GLY A 34 -3.32 0.52 16.90
N SER A 35 -3.34 -0.79 16.69
CA SER A 35 -2.21 -1.51 16.10
C SER A 35 -2.64 -2.63 15.16
N ALA A 36 -1.73 -3.04 14.28
CA ALA A 36 -1.95 -4.18 13.39
C ALA A 36 -1.99 -5.50 14.16
N GLU A 37 -1.18 -5.61 15.22
CA GLU A 37 -1.09 -6.78 16.09
C GLU A 37 -2.41 -7.05 16.79
N ASP A 38 -3.07 -6.02 17.33
CA ASP A 38 -4.38 -6.13 17.97
C ASP A 38 -5.51 -6.35 16.97
N ALA A 39 -5.34 -5.83 15.74
CA ALA A 39 -6.35 -5.97 14.69
C ALA A 39 -6.50 -7.43 14.22
N LEU A 40 -5.43 -8.22 14.16
CA LEU A 40 -5.47 -9.60 13.66
C LEU A 40 -6.40 -10.51 14.48
N PRO A 41 -6.24 -10.66 15.82
CA PRO A 41 -7.14 -11.49 16.62
C PRO A 41 -8.56 -10.92 16.65
N LEU A 42 -8.72 -9.59 16.64
CA LEU A 42 -10.02 -8.93 16.63
C LEU A 42 -10.79 -9.26 15.34
N VAL A 43 -10.15 -9.14 14.17
CA VAL A 43 -10.75 -9.47 12.86
C VAL A 43 -11.14 -10.94 12.79
N ALA A 44 -10.30 -11.85 13.28
CA ALA A 44 -10.61 -13.28 13.32
C ALA A 44 -11.84 -13.59 14.20
N ALA A 45 -11.93 -12.95 15.37
CA ALA A 45 -13.02 -13.16 16.34
C ALA A 45 -14.32 -12.46 15.90
N GLN A 46 -14.25 -11.19 15.50
CA GLN A 46 -15.42 -10.37 15.20
C GLN A 46 -15.96 -10.55 13.79
N ARG A 47 -15.17 -11.11 12.89
CA ARG A 47 -15.55 -11.35 11.48
C ARG A 47 -16.21 -10.14 10.82
N PRO A 48 -15.53 -8.98 10.76
CA PRO A 48 -16.09 -7.78 10.16
C PRO A 48 -16.32 -7.97 8.65
N ASP A 49 -17.26 -7.17 8.11
CA ASP A 49 -17.46 -7.07 6.66
C ASP A 49 -16.46 -6.09 6.05
N VAL A 50 -16.16 -5.00 6.78
CA VAL A 50 -15.23 -3.95 6.34
C VAL A 50 -14.24 -3.65 7.47
N ILE A 51 -12.98 -3.47 7.10
CA ILE A 51 -11.90 -3.01 7.96
C ILE A 51 -11.48 -1.63 7.46
N LEU A 52 -11.69 -0.58 8.28
CA LEU A 52 -11.09 0.73 8.06
C LEU A 52 -9.67 0.68 8.63
N LEU A 53 -8.67 0.91 7.78
CA LEU A 53 -7.28 0.71 8.13
C LEU A 53 -6.46 1.97 7.84
N ASP A 54 -5.80 2.50 8.86
CA ASP A 54 -4.71 3.45 8.63
C ASP A 54 -3.43 2.73 8.18
N LEU A 55 -2.66 3.39 7.34
CA LEU A 55 -1.34 2.89 6.91
C LEU A 55 -0.23 3.25 7.90
N GLU A 56 -0.40 4.32 8.67
CA GLU A 56 0.55 4.72 9.71
C GLU A 56 0.15 4.07 11.03
N LEU A 57 0.71 2.90 11.29
CA LEU A 57 0.53 2.20 12.56
C LEU A 57 1.89 2.00 13.22
N PRO A 58 1.96 2.01 14.57
CA PRO A 58 3.19 1.74 15.30
C PRO A 58 3.66 0.30 15.03
N ALA A 59 4.97 0.09 15.12
CA ALA A 59 5.66 -1.19 14.99
C ALA A 59 5.53 -1.88 13.61
N GLN A 60 4.32 -2.03 13.07
CA GLN A 60 4.09 -2.62 11.76
C GLN A 60 3.23 -1.70 10.89
N SER A 61 3.74 -1.33 9.70
CA SER A 61 2.98 -0.53 8.73
C SER A 61 1.65 -1.20 8.36
N GLY A 62 0.59 -0.39 8.26
CA GLY A 62 -0.71 -0.86 7.78
C GLY A 62 -0.63 -1.53 6.40
N LEU A 63 0.31 -1.11 5.56
CA LEU A 63 0.56 -1.76 4.26
C LEU A 63 0.97 -3.23 4.41
N GLU A 64 1.83 -3.55 5.38
CA GLU A 64 2.25 -4.92 5.69
C GLU A 64 1.16 -5.71 6.41
N ALA A 65 0.23 -5.03 7.07
CA ALA A 65 -0.91 -5.66 7.74
C ALA A 65 -1.97 -6.18 6.73
N ILE A 66 -2.14 -5.54 5.57
CA ILE A 66 -3.17 -5.90 4.58
C ILE A 66 -3.17 -7.40 4.25
N PRO A 67 -2.06 -8.03 3.79
CA PRO A 67 -2.07 -9.44 3.46
C PRO A 67 -2.36 -10.34 4.66
N LYS A 68 -1.94 -9.96 5.87
CA LYS A 68 -2.21 -10.71 7.10
C LYS A 68 -3.68 -10.65 7.48
N LEU A 69 -4.30 -9.46 7.45
CA LEU A 69 -5.73 -9.26 7.70
C LEU A 69 -6.60 -10.02 6.68
N ARG A 70 -6.21 -10.00 5.41
CA ARG A 70 -6.85 -10.82 4.36
C ARG A 70 -6.70 -12.32 4.61
N GLY A 71 -5.55 -12.76 5.09
CA GLY A 71 -5.32 -14.16 5.49
C GLY A 71 -6.21 -14.57 6.66
N ALA A 72 -6.37 -13.70 7.66
CA ALA A 72 -7.23 -13.94 8.82
C ALA A 72 -8.73 -13.98 8.47
N ARG A 73 -9.17 -13.14 7.53
CA ARG A 73 -10.57 -13.08 7.07
C ARG A 73 -10.65 -12.67 5.60
N PRO A 74 -10.59 -13.62 4.64
CA PRO A 74 -10.58 -13.30 3.20
C PRO A 74 -11.82 -12.58 2.68
N GLN A 75 -12.97 -12.71 3.35
CA GLN A 75 -14.23 -12.06 2.97
C GLN A 75 -14.29 -10.59 3.38
N SER A 76 -13.55 -10.17 4.41
CA SER A 76 -13.51 -8.78 4.85
C SER A 76 -12.91 -7.89 3.77
N LYS A 77 -13.52 -6.74 3.54
CA LYS A 77 -13.03 -5.71 2.63
C LYS A 77 -12.14 -4.76 3.40
N ILE A 78 -11.03 -4.36 2.81
CA ILE A 78 -10.11 -3.39 3.43
C ILE A 78 -10.26 -2.05 2.72
N LEU A 79 -10.66 -1.06 3.48
CA LEU A 79 -10.78 0.34 3.07
C LEU A 79 -9.72 1.15 3.81
N ILE A 80 -8.77 1.70 3.06
CA ILE A 80 -7.72 2.53 3.62
C ILE A 80 -8.28 3.92 3.95
N LEU A 81 -7.93 4.43 5.15
CA LEU A 81 -8.22 5.78 5.59
C LEU A 81 -6.96 6.36 6.24
N THR A 82 -6.20 7.18 5.50
CA THR A 82 -4.88 7.64 5.91
C THR A 82 -4.63 9.11 5.56
N ALA A 83 -3.65 9.74 6.21
CA ALA A 83 -3.24 11.12 5.88
C ALA A 83 -2.39 11.21 4.61
N TYR A 84 -1.89 10.12 4.09
CA TYR A 84 -0.88 10.08 3.03
C TYR A 84 -1.44 9.60 1.69
N ASP A 85 -0.97 10.23 0.61
CA ASP A 85 -1.42 9.96 -0.75
C ASP A 85 -0.27 9.77 -1.75
N THR A 86 0.93 9.38 -1.29
CA THR A 86 2.03 9.12 -2.23
C THR A 86 1.70 7.96 -3.17
N ASP A 87 2.18 8.03 -4.40
CA ASP A 87 1.88 7.03 -5.43
C ASP A 87 2.27 5.62 -4.99
N GLU A 88 3.43 5.48 -4.31
CA GLU A 88 3.94 4.21 -3.81
C GLU A 88 2.98 3.59 -2.78
N ARG A 89 2.45 4.39 -1.85
CA ARG A 89 1.52 3.92 -0.81
C ARG A 89 0.18 3.54 -1.39
N VAL A 90 -0.36 4.37 -2.27
CA VAL A 90 -1.64 4.08 -2.95
C VAL A 90 -1.55 2.79 -3.75
N ILE A 91 -0.56 2.69 -4.64
CA ILE A 91 -0.38 1.52 -5.49
C ILE A 91 -0.01 0.28 -4.66
N GLY A 92 0.82 0.45 -3.63
CA GLY A 92 1.19 -0.61 -2.70
C GLY A 92 -0.02 -1.20 -1.99
N ALA A 93 -0.90 -0.37 -1.42
CA ALA A 93 -2.10 -0.80 -0.72
C ALA A 93 -3.09 -1.54 -1.64
N LEU A 94 -3.33 -1.03 -2.83
CA LEU A 94 -4.20 -1.67 -3.81
C LEU A 94 -3.63 -3.02 -4.29
N ARG A 95 -2.32 -3.11 -4.55
CA ARG A 95 -1.64 -4.36 -4.89
C ARG A 95 -1.66 -5.37 -3.76
N ALA A 96 -1.55 -4.93 -2.51
CA ALA A 96 -1.65 -5.77 -1.33
C ALA A 96 -3.09 -6.29 -1.12
N GLY A 97 -4.07 -5.67 -1.79
CA GLY A 97 -5.45 -6.13 -1.84
C GLY A 97 -6.45 -5.27 -1.08
N ALA A 98 -6.17 -3.99 -0.85
CA ALA A 98 -7.19 -3.03 -0.43
C ALA A 98 -8.20 -2.80 -1.56
N GLN A 99 -9.49 -2.67 -1.21
CA GLN A 99 -10.58 -2.41 -2.14
C GLN A 99 -10.96 -0.93 -2.22
N GLY A 100 -10.48 -0.12 -1.30
CA GLY A 100 -10.72 1.32 -1.35
C GLY A 100 -9.62 2.13 -0.68
N TYR A 101 -9.59 3.41 -1.02
CA TYR A 101 -8.60 4.35 -0.49
C TYR A 101 -9.19 5.74 -0.34
N LEU A 102 -9.15 6.28 0.88
CA LEU A 102 -9.61 7.60 1.27
C LEU A 102 -8.53 8.32 2.07
N LEU A 103 -8.56 9.63 2.04
CA LEU A 103 -7.77 10.48 2.92
C LEU A 103 -8.53 10.80 4.21
N LYS A 104 -7.83 10.98 5.34
CA LYS A 104 -8.39 11.35 6.65
C LYS A 104 -9.14 12.69 6.66
N GLY A 105 -9.13 13.44 5.54
CA GLY A 105 -9.96 14.64 5.35
C GLY A 105 -11.32 14.38 4.72
N ALA A 106 -11.65 13.11 4.37
CA ALA A 106 -12.93 12.74 3.80
C ALA A 106 -14.08 13.00 4.78
N SER A 107 -15.22 13.46 4.27
CA SER A 107 -16.44 13.61 5.07
C SER A 107 -16.98 12.27 5.53
N LEU A 108 -17.78 12.27 6.61
CA LEU A 108 -18.45 11.05 7.07
C LEU A 108 -19.31 10.43 5.95
N GLU A 109 -19.99 11.27 5.17
CA GLU A 109 -20.79 10.81 4.04
C GLU A 109 -19.97 10.08 2.98
N GLU A 110 -18.76 10.57 2.69
CA GLU A 110 -17.83 9.91 1.76
C GLU A 110 -17.32 8.58 2.32
N ILE A 111 -16.95 8.55 3.60
CA ILE A 111 -16.55 7.31 4.29
C ILE A 111 -17.68 6.29 4.25
N ALA A 112 -18.91 6.69 4.58
CA ALA A 112 -20.09 5.83 4.53
C ALA A 112 -20.35 5.30 3.11
N ARG A 113 -20.23 6.15 2.09
CA ARG A 113 -20.37 5.77 0.69
C ARG A 113 -19.30 4.75 0.28
N ALA A 114 -18.06 4.96 0.69
CA ALA A 114 -16.96 4.04 0.43
C ALA A 114 -17.18 2.68 1.10
N ILE A 115 -17.63 2.65 2.36
CA ILE A 115 -17.95 1.42 3.09
C ILE A 115 -19.02 0.62 2.33
N ARG A 116 -20.12 1.28 1.91
CA ARG A 116 -21.18 0.62 1.12
C ARG A 116 -20.64 0.04 -0.18
N ALA A 117 -19.84 0.82 -0.91
CA ALA A 117 -19.30 0.41 -2.20
C ALA A 117 -18.41 -0.83 -2.08
N VAL A 118 -17.47 -0.84 -1.12
CA VAL A 118 -16.57 -1.99 -0.93
C VAL A 118 -17.32 -3.20 -0.35
N HIS A 119 -18.29 -2.99 0.55
CA HIS A 119 -19.14 -4.07 1.07
C HIS A 119 -19.93 -4.75 -0.04
N ALA A 120 -20.48 -3.99 -0.99
CA ALA A 120 -21.18 -4.52 -2.17
C ALA A 120 -20.26 -5.24 -3.18
N GLY A 121 -18.95 -5.35 -2.91
CA GLY A 121 -17.98 -6.02 -3.78
C GLY A 121 -17.35 -5.11 -4.82
N GLY A 122 -17.68 -3.81 -4.84
CA GLY A 122 -17.03 -2.80 -5.67
C GLY A 122 -15.70 -2.30 -5.08
N SER A 123 -15.18 -1.23 -5.69
CA SER A 123 -14.02 -0.49 -5.20
C SER A 123 -14.40 0.97 -5.01
N TYR A 124 -13.72 1.65 -4.07
CA TYR A 124 -13.89 3.08 -3.88
C TYR A 124 -12.53 3.79 -3.85
N LEU A 125 -12.33 4.71 -4.75
CA LEU A 125 -11.17 5.57 -4.78
C LEU A 125 -11.64 7.02 -4.86
N GLU A 126 -11.17 7.85 -3.94
CA GLU A 126 -11.35 9.29 -4.05
C GLU A 126 -10.83 9.78 -5.42
N PRO A 127 -11.44 10.78 -6.08
CA PRO A 127 -11.07 11.22 -7.44
C PRO A 127 -9.57 11.51 -7.62
N ARG A 128 -8.96 12.14 -6.61
CA ARG A 128 -7.51 12.42 -6.60
C ARG A 128 -6.67 11.13 -6.59
N ILE A 129 -7.09 10.16 -5.80
CA ILE A 129 -6.44 8.84 -5.72
C ILE A 129 -6.64 8.05 -7.02
N ALA A 130 -7.84 8.09 -7.58
CA ALA A 130 -8.14 7.44 -8.87
C ALA A 130 -7.24 7.97 -10.00
N SER A 131 -7.00 9.29 -10.05
CA SER A 131 -6.09 9.90 -11.02
C SER A 131 -4.66 9.39 -10.91
N LYS A 132 -4.15 9.20 -9.67
CA LYS A 132 -2.83 8.61 -9.43
C LYS A 132 -2.74 7.16 -9.91
N VAL A 133 -3.77 6.37 -9.63
CA VAL A 133 -3.83 4.97 -10.09
C VAL A 133 -3.82 4.90 -11.63
N VAL A 134 -4.64 5.71 -12.29
CA VAL A 134 -4.67 5.78 -13.77
C VAL A 134 -3.31 6.23 -14.31
N GLY A 135 -2.68 7.25 -13.70
CA GLY A 135 -1.34 7.69 -14.04
C GLY A 135 -0.30 6.58 -13.95
N ALA A 136 -0.30 5.82 -12.84
CA ALA A 136 0.62 4.71 -12.61
C ALA A 136 0.38 3.50 -13.53
N LEU A 137 -0.82 3.33 -14.05
CA LEU A 137 -1.17 2.29 -15.01
C LEU A 137 -0.87 2.69 -16.46
N SER A 138 -0.51 3.95 -16.73
CA SER A 138 -0.22 4.43 -18.06
C SER A 138 0.95 3.65 -18.71
N PRO A 139 0.94 3.47 -20.04
CA PRO A 139 2.06 2.80 -20.75
C PRO A 139 3.42 3.46 -20.45
N ARG A 140 3.42 4.79 -20.30
CA ARG A 140 4.64 5.56 -19.99
C ARG A 140 5.16 5.26 -18.57
N ALA A 141 4.27 5.17 -17.58
CA ALA A 141 4.65 4.82 -16.21
C ALA A 141 5.11 3.36 -16.11
N ARG A 142 4.47 2.43 -16.84
CA ARG A 142 4.93 1.03 -16.94
C ARG A 142 6.32 0.93 -17.58
N ALA A 143 6.59 1.68 -18.62
CA ALA A 143 7.91 1.72 -19.26
C ALA A 143 8.99 2.31 -18.35
N ALA A 144 8.63 3.27 -17.47
CA ALA A 144 9.53 3.86 -16.49
C ALA A 144 9.74 3.00 -15.23
N ALA A 145 8.85 2.04 -14.96
CA ALA A 145 8.99 1.14 -13.81
C ALA A 145 10.15 0.15 -14.02
N LEU A 146 10.87 -0.14 -12.93
CA LEU A 146 11.89 -1.19 -12.96
C LEU A 146 11.23 -2.56 -13.09
N SER A 147 11.72 -3.40 -14.01
CA SER A 147 11.36 -4.82 -14.09
C SER A 147 11.91 -5.58 -12.86
N ASP A 148 11.40 -6.78 -12.61
CA ASP A 148 11.88 -7.62 -11.49
C ASP A 148 13.38 -7.90 -11.62
N ARG A 149 13.85 -8.13 -12.85
CA ARG A 149 15.28 -8.33 -13.12
C ARG A 149 16.10 -7.08 -12.86
N GLU A 150 15.60 -5.91 -13.21
CA GLU A 150 16.27 -4.64 -12.90
C GLU A 150 16.30 -4.36 -11.38
N ARG A 151 15.26 -4.75 -10.62
CA ARG A 151 15.27 -4.67 -9.16
C ARG A 151 16.29 -5.60 -8.52
N GLU A 152 16.43 -6.84 -9.01
CA GLU A 152 17.49 -7.76 -8.56
C GLU A 152 18.88 -7.17 -8.80
N VAL A 153 19.12 -6.66 -10.00
CA VAL A 153 20.38 -6.00 -10.34
C VAL A 153 20.61 -4.79 -9.42
N LEU A 154 19.60 -3.95 -9.20
CA LEU A 154 19.70 -2.76 -8.36
C LEU A 154 20.04 -3.09 -6.90
N ARG A 155 19.46 -4.14 -6.31
CA ARG A 155 19.82 -4.61 -4.96
C ARG A 155 21.30 -5.00 -4.85
N LEU A 156 21.81 -5.73 -5.84
CA LEU A 156 23.22 -6.11 -5.87
C LEU A 156 24.14 -4.91 -6.13
N VAL A 157 23.65 -3.94 -6.91
CA VAL A 157 24.32 -2.63 -7.10
C VAL A 157 24.39 -1.87 -5.78
N ALA A 158 23.32 -1.81 -5.01
CA ALA A 158 23.27 -1.17 -3.70
C ALA A 158 24.20 -1.86 -2.69
N GLY A 159 24.35 -3.19 -2.78
CA GLY A 159 25.35 -3.95 -2.04
C GLY A 159 26.81 -3.77 -2.51
N GLY A 160 27.09 -2.79 -3.38
CA GLY A 160 28.46 -2.45 -3.82
C GLY A 160 29.10 -3.46 -4.79
N GLN A 161 28.34 -4.42 -5.33
CA GLN A 161 28.92 -5.48 -6.18
C GLN A 161 29.28 -4.97 -7.57
N ALA A 162 30.49 -5.29 -8.05
CA ALA A 162 30.90 -5.02 -9.41
C ALA A 162 30.10 -5.85 -10.43
N ASN A 163 29.97 -5.36 -11.69
CA ASN A 163 29.15 -6.02 -12.72
C ASN A 163 29.56 -7.48 -12.98
N LYS A 164 30.88 -7.80 -12.90
CA LYS A 164 31.37 -9.17 -13.02
C LYS A 164 30.83 -10.10 -11.92
N ARG A 165 30.69 -9.60 -10.68
CA ARG A 165 30.14 -10.36 -9.55
C ARG A 165 28.63 -10.52 -9.69
N ILE A 166 27.91 -9.45 -10.06
CA ILE A 166 26.48 -9.48 -10.34
C ILE A 166 26.19 -10.50 -11.45
N ALA A 167 26.97 -10.48 -12.53
CA ALA A 167 26.83 -11.43 -13.63
C ALA A 167 26.88 -12.89 -13.15
N ARG A 168 27.89 -13.22 -12.31
CA ARG A 168 28.00 -14.56 -11.71
C ARG A 168 26.83 -14.91 -10.79
N THR A 169 26.44 -13.99 -9.90
CA THR A 169 25.33 -14.20 -8.95
C THR A 169 24.02 -14.47 -9.67
N LEU A 170 23.78 -13.79 -10.78
CA LEU A 170 22.51 -13.85 -11.51
C LEU A 170 22.51 -14.83 -12.71
N GLY A 171 23.64 -15.51 -12.98
CA GLY A 171 23.78 -16.45 -14.10
C GLY A 171 23.65 -15.79 -15.48
N ILE A 172 24.09 -14.55 -15.65
CA ILE A 172 24.02 -13.78 -16.91
C ILE A 172 25.40 -13.23 -17.30
N THR A 173 25.49 -12.66 -18.50
CA THR A 173 26.76 -12.05 -18.95
C THR A 173 26.99 -10.66 -18.32
N GLU A 174 28.23 -10.24 -18.20
CA GLU A 174 28.56 -8.89 -17.75
C GLU A 174 27.98 -7.81 -18.68
N ARG A 175 27.89 -8.09 -19.98
CA ARG A 175 27.23 -7.23 -20.97
C ARG A 175 25.76 -7.04 -20.64
N THR A 176 25.05 -8.10 -20.24
CA THR A 176 23.64 -8.04 -19.83
C THR A 176 23.48 -7.22 -18.56
N VAL A 177 24.40 -7.36 -17.59
CA VAL A 177 24.38 -6.52 -16.38
C VAL A 177 24.56 -5.05 -16.73
N LYS A 178 25.52 -4.70 -17.60
CA LYS A 178 25.72 -3.32 -18.08
C LYS A 178 24.45 -2.75 -18.71
N PHE A 179 23.77 -3.56 -19.54
CA PHE A 179 22.49 -3.18 -20.15
C PHE A 179 21.42 -2.87 -19.09
N HIS A 180 21.23 -3.75 -18.09
CA HIS A 180 20.31 -3.50 -17.00
C HIS A 180 20.67 -2.27 -16.18
N VAL A 181 21.95 -2.06 -15.85
CA VAL A 181 22.40 -0.86 -15.12
C VAL A 181 22.08 0.40 -15.90
N THR A 182 22.37 0.46 -17.20
CA THR A 182 22.03 1.61 -18.05
C THR A 182 20.52 1.85 -18.09
N SER A 183 19.71 0.79 -18.21
CA SER A 183 18.25 0.88 -18.18
C SER A 183 17.75 1.42 -16.84
N ILE A 184 18.32 0.95 -15.71
CA ILE A 184 18.01 1.43 -14.36
C ILE A 184 18.31 2.93 -14.23
N LEU A 185 19.52 3.36 -14.68
CA LEU A 185 19.90 4.77 -14.64
C LEU A 185 18.89 5.64 -15.39
N ASN A 186 18.52 5.26 -16.60
CA ASN A 186 17.56 5.98 -17.42
C ASN A 186 16.17 6.03 -16.77
N LYS A 187 15.69 4.91 -16.21
CA LYS A 187 14.37 4.81 -15.57
C LYS A 187 14.28 5.61 -14.27
N LEU A 188 15.38 5.67 -13.51
CA LEU A 188 15.45 6.44 -12.28
C LEU A 188 15.78 7.92 -12.49
N GLY A 189 16.24 8.30 -13.68
CA GLY A 189 16.78 9.63 -13.98
C GLY A 189 18.10 9.90 -13.27
N ALA A 190 18.92 8.86 -13.11
CA ALA A 190 20.21 8.93 -12.43
C ALA A 190 21.34 9.05 -13.43
N GLU A 191 22.32 9.92 -13.15
CA GLU A 191 23.51 10.12 -14.00
C GLU A 191 24.60 9.06 -13.74
N ASN A 192 24.59 8.48 -12.54
CA ASN A 192 25.58 7.51 -12.13
C ASN A 192 25.00 6.49 -11.13
N ARG A 193 25.81 5.43 -10.88
CA ARG A 193 25.44 4.32 -10.02
C ARG A 193 25.09 4.71 -8.58
N ALA A 194 25.87 5.64 -7.99
CA ALA A 194 25.66 6.08 -6.62
C ALA A 194 24.35 6.86 -6.50
N GLN A 195 24.07 7.73 -7.47
CA GLN A 195 22.81 8.48 -7.53
C GLN A 195 21.60 7.55 -7.75
N ALA A 196 21.76 6.49 -8.56
CA ALA A 196 20.68 5.49 -8.72
C ALA A 196 20.34 4.79 -7.42
N VAL A 197 21.33 4.43 -6.61
CA VAL A 197 21.12 3.82 -5.28
C VAL A 197 20.44 4.82 -4.34
N ALA A 198 20.90 6.06 -4.28
CA ALA A 198 20.30 7.10 -3.44
C ALA A 198 18.81 7.35 -3.79
N LEU A 199 18.51 7.51 -5.08
CA LEU A 199 17.13 7.69 -5.57
C LEU A 199 16.26 6.46 -5.32
N ALA A 200 16.81 5.26 -5.45
CA ALA A 200 16.10 4.02 -5.19
C ALA A 200 15.75 3.87 -3.70
N THR A 201 16.68 4.20 -2.79
CA THR A 201 16.44 4.22 -1.34
C THR A 201 15.36 5.24 -0.98
N GLN A 202 15.47 6.47 -1.51
CA GLN A 202 14.50 7.53 -1.28
C GLN A 202 13.07 7.15 -1.75
N ARG A 203 12.97 6.35 -2.83
CA ARG A 203 11.70 5.89 -3.41
C ARG A 203 11.23 4.52 -2.87
N GLY A 204 11.88 3.95 -1.86
CA GLY A 204 11.51 2.66 -1.28
C GLY A 204 11.61 1.47 -2.24
N LEU A 205 12.54 1.51 -3.20
CA LEU A 205 12.75 0.46 -4.20
C LEU A 205 13.80 -0.59 -3.80
N LEU A 206 14.47 -0.36 -2.66
CA LEU A 206 15.53 -1.20 -2.08
C LEU A 206 15.10 -1.83 -0.77
#